data_052c0e408bab35ecfdb2b6eabd45af83
#
_entry.id   052c0e408bab35ecfdb2b6eabd45af83
#
_cell.length_a   1.000
_cell.length_b   1.000
_cell.length_c   1.000
_cell.angle_alpha   90.00
_cell.angle_beta   90.00
_cell.angle_gamma   90.00
#
_symmetry.space_group_name_H-M   'P 1'
#
loop_
_entity.id
_entity.type
_entity.pdbx_description
1 polymer ?
#
loop_
_entity_poly.entity_id
_entity_poly.type
_entity_poly.pdbx_seq_one_letter_code
_entity_poly.pdbx_strand_id
1 'polypeptide(L)' 'MHTLNLTEGQLEYLQELVMFGYVMEVPEQKGWDVQTYDNLVDEVMK' A
#
# COMPACT_ATOMS: atom_id res chain seq x y z
N MET A 1 -11.16 -12.38 4.20
CA MET A 1 -10.92 -10.94 4.05
C MET A 1 -10.48 -10.35 5.38
N HIS A 2 -9.47 -9.53 5.37
CA HIS A 2 -8.94 -8.93 6.60
C HIS A 2 -9.45 -7.51 6.76
N THR A 3 -9.80 -7.18 8.00
CA THR A 3 -10.20 -5.83 8.35
C THR A 3 -9.05 -5.16 9.11
N LEU A 4 -8.67 -3.97 8.65
CA LEU A 4 -7.61 -3.20 9.30
C LEU A 4 -8.24 -2.23 10.30
N ASN A 5 -7.78 -2.31 11.55
CA ASN A 5 -8.19 -1.37 12.59
C ASN A 5 -7.02 -0.44 12.89
N LEU A 6 -6.99 0.68 12.20
CA LEU A 6 -5.89 1.63 12.30
C LEU A 6 -6.40 2.97 12.82
N THR A 7 -5.55 3.65 13.60
CA THR A 7 -5.81 5.05 13.93
C THR A 7 -5.64 5.91 12.68
N GLU A 8 -6.13 7.14 12.73
CA GLU A 8 -5.97 8.07 11.61
C GLU A 8 -4.48 8.29 11.29
N GLY A 9 -3.64 8.42 12.32
CA GLY A 9 -2.22 8.58 12.12
C GLY A 9 -1.56 7.38 11.48
N GLN A 10 -1.96 6.18 11.91
CA GLN A 10 -1.45 4.95 11.33
C GLN A 10 -1.87 4.80 9.87
N LEU A 11 -3.11 5.15 9.57
CA LEU A 11 -3.60 5.10 8.19
C LEU A 11 -2.84 6.07 7.31
N GLU A 12 -2.58 7.28 7.80
CA GLU A 12 -1.82 8.28 7.06
C GLU A 12 -0.41 7.78 6.76
N TYR A 13 0.25 7.20 7.75
CA TYR A 13 1.60 6.64 7.55
C TYR A 13 1.56 5.50 6.52
N LEU A 14 0.56 4.65 6.60
CA LEU A 14 0.42 3.54 5.66
C LEU A 14 0.22 4.06 4.23
N GLN A 15 -0.61 5.06 4.06
CA GLN A 15 -0.85 5.68 2.75
C GLN A 15 0.45 6.24 2.17
N GLU A 16 1.22 6.94 2.98
CA GLU A 16 2.50 7.50 2.54
C GLU A 16 3.48 6.41 2.15
N LEU A 17 3.58 5.36 2.97
CA LEU A 17 4.50 4.26 2.69
C LEU A 17 4.12 3.51 1.42
N VAL A 18 2.84 3.28 1.22
CA VAL A 18 2.35 2.56 0.05
C VAL A 18 2.62 3.38 -1.22
N MET A 19 2.36 4.67 -1.18
CA MET A 19 2.62 5.55 -2.31
C MET A 19 4.11 5.67 -2.60
N PHE A 20 4.92 5.75 -1.55
CA PHE A 20 6.37 5.80 -1.71
C PHE A 20 6.87 4.52 -2.40
N GLY A 21 6.38 3.37 -1.97
CA GLY A 21 6.74 2.10 -2.59
C GLY A 21 6.31 2.02 -4.05
N TYR A 22 5.16 2.60 -4.36
CA TYR A 22 4.66 2.66 -5.74
C TYR A 22 5.60 3.48 -6.62
N VAL A 23 5.98 4.67 -6.16
CA VAL A 23 6.86 5.58 -6.91
C VAL A 23 8.25 4.97 -7.08
N MET A 24 8.74 4.28 -6.06
CA MET A 24 10.07 3.66 -6.09
C MET A 24 10.10 2.30 -6.77
N GLU A 25 8.95 1.85 -7.27
CA GLU A 25 8.83 0.57 -7.98
C GLU A 25 9.26 -0.62 -7.14
N VAL A 26 8.95 -0.56 -5.83
CA VAL A 26 9.35 -1.61 -4.90
C VAL A 26 8.80 -2.98 -5.30
N PRO A 27 7.51 -3.11 -5.72
CA PRO A 27 7.01 -4.44 -6.09
C PRO A 27 7.80 -5.07 -7.23
N GLU A 28 8.17 -4.28 -8.24
CA GLU A 28 8.95 -4.77 -9.37
C GLU A 28 10.33 -5.22 -8.92
N GLN A 29 10.97 -4.43 -8.06
CA GLN A 29 12.32 -4.73 -7.56
C GLN A 29 12.32 -5.99 -6.69
N LYS A 30 11.25 -6.22 -5.94
CA LYS A 30 11.13 -7.37 -5.05
C LYS A 30 10.58 -8.61 -5.74
N GLY A 31 10.10 -8.47 -6.96
CA GLY A 31 9.46 -9.58 -7.66
C GLY A 31 8.06 -9.88 -7.13
N TRP A 32 7.41 -8.92 -6.49
CA TRP A 32 6.05 -9.08 -6.00
C TRP A 32 5.05 -8.95 -7.15
N ASP A 33 3.85 -9.47 -6.93
CA ASP A 33 2.77 -9.31 -7.90
C ASP A 33 2.31 -7.85 -7.91
N VAL A 34 2.53 -7.19 -9.02
CA VAL A 34 2.20 -5.76 -9.17
C VAL A 34 0.70 -5.53 -9.01
N GLN A 35 -0.12 -6.44 -9.54
CA GLN A 35 -1.58 -6.30 -9.43
C GLN A 35 -2.04 -6.33 -7.98
N THR A 36 -1.45 -7.21 -7.18
CA THR A 36 -1.77 -7.28 -5.76
C THR A 36 -1.39 -5.99 -5.05
N TYR A 37 -0.25 -5.42 -5.41
CA TYR A 37 0.19 -4.14 -4.84
C TYR A 37 -0.74 -3.00 -5.24
N ASP A 38 -1.13 -2.95 -6.50
CA ASP A 38 -2.07 -1.93 -6.99
C ASP A 38 -3.41 -2.01 -6.25
N ASN A 39 -3.88 -3.22 -6.00
CA ASN A 39 -5.12 -3.42 -5.25
C ASN A 39 -4.98 -2.90 -3.82
N LEU A 40 -3.81 -3.10 -3.21
CA LEU A 40 -3.54 -2.58 -1.87
C LEU A 40 -3.55 -1.05 -1.87
N VAL A 41 -2.90 -0.44 -2.85
CA VAL A 41 -2.90 1.03 -2.97
C VAL A 41 -4.33 1.55 -3.05
N ASP A 42 -5.15 0.94 -3.89
CA ASP A 42 -6.54 1.35 -4.07
C ASP A 42 -7.33 1.23 -2.75
N GLU A 43 -7.13 0.14 -2.02
CA GLU A 43 -7.82 -0.07 -0.74
C GLU A 43 -7.40 0.95 0.31
N VAL A 44 -6.11 1.27 0.37
CA VAL A 44 -5.58 2.19 1.37
C VAL A 44 -5.99 3.62 1.07
N MET A 45 -6.12 3.97 -0.20
CA MET A 45 -6.39 5.35 -0.61
C MET A 45 -7.88 5.68 -0.73
N LYS A 46 -8.75 4.75 -0.43
CA LYS A 46 -10.20 4.98 -0.48
C LYS A 46 -10.69 6.06 0.48
#